data_a477c83e37bc2a149845f767cab526d9
#
_entry.id   a477c83e37bc2a149845f767cab526d9
#
_cell.length_a   1.000
_cell.length_b   1.000
_cell.length_c   1.000
_cell.angle_alpha   90.00
_cell.angle_beta   90.00
_cell.angle_gamma   90.00
#
_symmetry.space_group_name_H-M   'P 1'
#
loop_
_entity.id
_entity.type
_entity.pdbx_description
1 polymer ?
#
loop_
_entity_poly.entity_id
_entity_poly.type
_entity_poly.pdbx_seq_one_letter_code
_entity_poly.pdbx_strand_id
1 'polypeptide(L)'
;MTTLAEAKPQAPVSPMASMLELHFAIERLNAEYAHVLDNERYDEFPEFFVEDCLYRVVPRENYLLNLPIAVIHCESKGMIKDRVYAARESTMAEPRTLRHMISNIRILETSGEAIRAEANVLILQTMINRMTEIVLSGFYLDRIVRSDGRWRFKERLCIYDSLLLPNSLVAPV
;
A
#
# COMPACT_ATOMS: atom_id res chain seq x y z
N MET A 1 -48.79 24.49 5.42
CA MET A 1 -48.60 23.15 6.01
C MET A 1 -47.78 22.35 5.02
N THR A 2 -46.44 22.29 5.22
CA THR A 2 -45.51 21.59 4.31
C THR A 2 -45.29 20.20 4.91
N THR A 3 -45.79 19.19 4.22
CA THR A 3 -45.66 17.78 4.60
C THR A 3 -44.21 17.35 4.38
N LEU A 4 -43.51 17.06 5.46
CA LEU A 4 -42.20 16.41 5.42
C LEU A 4 -42.39 14.99 4.86
N ALA A 5 -41.79 14.73 3.69
CA ALA A 5 -41.74 13.38 3.14
C ALA A 5 -40.85 12.51 4.04
N GLU A 6 -41.44 11.52 4.67
CA GLU A 6 -40.74 10.50 5.42
C GLU A 6 -39.80 9.74 4.48
N ALA A 7 -38.50 9.75 4.79
CA ALA A 7 -37.51 8.96 4.08
C ALA A 7 -37.84 7.46 4.29
N LYS A 8 -38.08 6.74 3.20
CA LYS A 8 -38.26 5.29 3.25
C LYS A 8 -37.03 4.62 3.89
N PRO A 9 -37.22 3.68 4.83
CA PRO A 9 -36.11 2.93 5.39
C PRO A 9 -35.39 2.19 4.24
N GLN A 10 -34.09 2.39 4.14
CA GLN A 10 -33.26 1.62 3.20
C GLN A 10 -33.31 0.13 3.57
N ALA A 11 -33.55 -0.72 2.59
CA ALA A 11 -33.51 -2.17 2.77
C ALA A 11 -32.14 -2.59 3.29
N PRO A 12 -32.05 -3.59 4.19
CA PRO A 12 -30.76 -4.07 4.69
C PRO A 12 -29.88 -4.54 3.51
N VAL A 13 -28.68 -4.02 3.44
CA VAL A 13 -27.68 -4.42 2.42
C VAL A 13 -27.36 -5.91 2.63
N SER A 14 -27.40 -6.71 1.58
CA SER A 14 -27.07 -8.14 1.71
C SER A 14 -25.60 -8.32 2.15
N PRO A 15 -25.29 -9.35 2.94
CA PRO A 15 -23.91 -9.61 3.35
C PRO A 15 -22.92 -9.72 2.18
N MET A 16 -23.38 -10.25 1.06
CA MET A 16 -22.59 -10.33 -0.18
C MET A 16 -22.31 -8.95 -0.78
N ALA A 17 -23.30 -8.06 -0.82
CA ALA A 17 -23.11 -6.71 -1.31
C ALA A 17 -22.11 -5.92 -0.46
N SER A 18 -22.16 -6.07 0.87
CA SER A 18 -21.19 -5.42 1.77
C SER A 18 -19.77 -5.96 1.60
N MET A 19 -19.59 -7.26 1.31
CA MET A 19 -18.29 -7.86 1.02
C MET A 19 -17.72 -7.39 -0.32
N LEU A 20 -18.55 -7.24 -1.35
CA LEU A 20 -18.15 -6.69 -2.64
C LEU A 20 -17.74 -5.23 -2.53
N GLU A 21 -18.52 -4.42 -1.82
CA GLU A 21 -18.19 -3.01 -1.54
C GLU A 21 -16.85 -2.88 -0.80
N LEU A 22 -16.62 -3.74 0.20
CA LEU A 22 -15.39 -3.77 0.94
C LEU A 22 -14.21 -4.16 0.05
N HIS A 23 -14.35 -5.23 -0.74
CA HIS A 23 -13.31 -5.67 -1.68
C HIS A 23 -12.94 -4.55 -2.66
N PHE A 24 -13.95 -3.92 -3.25
CA PHE A 24 -13.75 -2.79 -4.16
C PHE A 24 -13.05 -1.60 -3.48
N ALA A 25 -13.40 -1.31 -2.22
CA ALA A 25 -12.76 -0.24 -1.47
C ALA A 25 -11.27 -0.51 -1.22
N ILE A 26 -10.90 -1.76 -0.93
CA ILE A 26 -9.49 -2.15 -0.72
C ILE A 26 -8.73 -2.20 -2.05
N GLU A 27 -9.36 -2.68 -3.12
CA GLU A 27 -8.80 -2.61 -4.48
C GLU A 27 -8.49 -1.16 -4.87
N ARG A 28 -9.44 -0.25 -4.66
CA ARG A 28 -9.28 1.16 -4.93
C ARG A 28 -8.17 1.81 -4.09
N LEU A 29 -8.06 1.48 -2.80
CA LEU A 29 -6.97 1.94 -1.95
C LEU A 29 -5.60 1.54 -2.53
N ASN A 30 -5.45 0.29 -2.97
CA ASN A 30 -4.22 -0.20 -3.59
C ASN A 30 -3.95 0.45 -4.96
N ALA A 31 -4.99 0.69 -5.76
CA ALA A 31 -4.85 1.37 -7.05
C ALA A 31 -4.41 2.83 -6.89
N GLU A 32 -4.99 3.56 -5.94
CA GLU A 32 -4.60 4.94 -5.61
C GLU A 32 -3.16 5.00 -5.06
N TYR A 33 -2.79 4.05 -4.19
CA TYR A 33 -1.43 3.90 -3.68
C TYR A 33 -0.42 3.71 -4.81
N ALA A 34 -0.64 2.73 -5.70
CA ALA A 34 0.20 2.47 -6.86
C ALA A 34 0.31 3.72 -7.76
N HIS A 35 -0.82 4.38 -8.04
CA HIS A 35 -0.86 5.57 -8.88
C HIS A 35 -0.04 6.73 -8.31
N VAL A 36 -0.04 6.94 -7.00
CA VAL A 36 0.77 7.98 -6.35
C VAL A 36 2.26 7.68 -6.49
N LEU A 37 2.67 6.44 -6.28
CA LEU A 37 4.08 6.03 -6.41
C LEU A 37 4.56 6.06 -7.87
N ASP A 38 3.76 5.57 -8.81
CA ASP A 38 4.08 5.53 -10.24
C ASP A 38 4.22 6.93 -10.88
N ASN A 39 3.59 7.93 -10.28
CA ASN A 39 3.67 9.32 -10.73
C ASN A 39 4.58 10.18 -9.85
N GLU A 40 5.40 9.56 -9.00
CA GLU A 40 6.37 10.23 -8.13
C GLU A 40 5.75 11.30 -7.21
N ARG A 41 4.44 11.18 -6.92
CA ARG A 41 3.73 12.08 -6.00
C ARG A 41 3.99 11.69 -4.54
N TYR A 42 5.25 11.56 -4.19
CA TYR A 42 5.69 11.02 -2.91
C TYR A 42 5.19 11.81 -1.69
N ASP A 43 4.87 13.10 -1.84
CA ASP A 43 4.29 13.91 -0.77
C ASP A 43 2.91 13.40 -0.31
N GLU A 44 2.18 12.71 -1.20
CA GLU A 44 0.87 12.12 -0.90
C GLU A 44 0.98 10.73 -0.28
N PHE A 45 2.12 10.06 -0.43
CA PHE A 45 2.33 8.70 0.05
C PHE A 45 2.08 8.52 1.56
N PRO A 46 2.53 9.42 2.48
CA PRO A 46 2.24 9.27 3.90
C PRO A 46 0.75 9.30 4.24
N GLU A 47 -0.10 9.89 3.37
CA GLU A 47 -1.54 10.02 3.65
C GLU A 47 -2.31 8.70 3.52
N PHE A 48 -1.68 7.67 2.95
CA PHE A 48 -2.22 6.31 2.96
C PHE A 48 -2.10 5.63 4.33
N PHE A 49 -1.36 6.21 5.27
CA PHE A 49 -1.08 5.62 6.58
C PHE A 49 -1.73 6.42 7.72
N VAL A 50 -2.02 5.73 8.83
CA VAL A 50 -2.37 6.37 10.09
C VAL A 50 -1.11 6.87 10.81
N GLU A 51 -1.23 7.69 11.85
CA GLU A 51 -0.07 8.29 12.53
C GLU A 51 0.87 7.24 13.16
N ASP A 52 0.31 6.25 13.85
CA ASP A 52 1.03 5.17 14.52
C ASP A 52 1.07 3.91 13.63
N CYS A 53 1.59 4.02 12.44
CA CYS A 53 1.65 2.97 11.45
C CYS A 53 2.97 2.19 11.47
N LEU A 54 2.96 1.02 10.81
CA LEU A 54 4.14 0.25 10.50
C LEU A 54 4.24 0.05 8.98
N TYR A 55 5.35 0.48 8.38
CA TYR A 55 5.68 0.22 6.99
C TYR A 55 7.03 -0.47 6.88
N ARG A 56 7.05 -1.69 6.35
CA ARG A 56 8.27 -2.48 6.22
C ARG A 56 8.40 -3.08 4.83
N VAL A 57 9.66 -3.15 4.35
CA VAL A 57 10.05 -3.89 3.14
C VAL A 57 11.08 -4.92 3.57
N VAL A 58 10.73 -6.20 3.46
CA VAL A 58 11.53 -7.30 4.01
C VAL A 58 11.72 -8.42 2.98
N PRO A 59 12.89 -9.06 2.91
CA PRO A 59 13.06 -10.28 2.15
C PRO A 59 12.16 -11.39 2.72
N ARG A 60 11.63 -12.25 1.84
CA ARG A 60 10.80 -13.40 2.26
C ARG A 60 11.52 -14.29 3.29
N GLU A 61 12.81 -14.53 3.11
CA GLU A 61 13.59 -15.34 4.06
C GLU A 61 13.59 -14.72 5.45
N ASN A 62 13.87 -13.42 5.56
CA ASN A 62 13.86 -12.74 6.86
C ASN A 62 12.47 -12.75 7.50
N TYR A 63 11.42 -12.60 6.70
CA TYR A 63 10.05 -12.71 7.18
C TYR A 63 9.73 -14.10 7.74
N LEU A 64 10.09 -15.18 7.00
CA LEU A 64 9.83 -16.57 7.41
C LEU A 64 10.63 -16.97 8.65
N LEU A 65 11.86 -16.48 8.79
CA LEU A 65 12.74 -16.75 9.93
C LEU A 65 12.51 -15.76 11.09
N ASN A 66 11.54 -14.85 10.96
CA ASN A 66 11.25 -13.80 11.94
C ASN A 66 12.49 -12.97 12.33
N LEU A 67 13.34 -12.65 11.35
CA LEU A 67 14.53 -11.83 11.56
C LEU A 67 14.15 -10.35 11.60
N PRO A 68 14.81 -9.53 12.43
CA PRO A 68 14.46 -8.11 12.60
C PRO A 68 14.90 -7.21 11.44
N ILE A 69 15.66 -7.75 10.48
CA ILE A 69 16.28 -6.98 9.41
C ILE A 69 15.28 -6.71 8.28
N ALA A 70 15.09 -5.44 7.98
CA ALA A 70 14.28 -4.95 6.86
C ALA A 70 15.10 -3.95 6.03
N VAL A 71 14.80 -3.84 4.74
CA VAL A 71 15.39 -2.82 3.85
C VAL A 71 14.79 -1.45 4.13
N ILE A 72 13.49 -1.43 4.42
CA ILE A 72 12.75 -0.25 4.90
C ILE A 72 12.04 -0.64 6.18
N HIS A 73 12.14 0.21 7.21
CA HIS A 73 11.44 0.05 8.46
C HIS A 73 11.03 1.43 9.00
N CYS A 74 9.75 1.73 8.95
CA CYS A 74 9.17 2.96 9.47
C CYS A 74 8.05 2.59 10.45
N GLU A 75 8.17 3.06 11.69
CA GLU A 75 7.24 2.77 12.80
C GLU A 75 6.27 3.91 13.08
N SER A 76 6.25 4.92 12.21
CA SER A 76 5.33 6.03 12.28
C SER A 76 5.19 6.74 10.93
N LYS A 77 4.11 7.48 10.77
CA LYS A 77 3.92 8.37 9.61
C LYS A 77 5.02 9.43 9.51
N GLY A 78 5.58 9.88 10.63
CA GLY A 78 6.73 10.78 10.67
C GLY A 78 7.95 10.17 9.99
N MET A 79 8.32 8.93 10.31
CA MET A 79 9.42 8.22 9.65
C MET A 79 9.18 8.01 8.15
N ILE A 80 7.93 7.80 7.74
CA ILE A 80 7.57 7.72 6.31
C ILE A 80 7.82 9.06 5.62
N LYS A 81 7.45 10.19 6.26
CA LYS A 81 7.72 11.54 5.73
C LYS A 81 9.21 11.83 5.59
N ASP A 82 10.01 11.45 6.60
CA ASP A 82 11.47 11.61 6.56
C ASP A 82 12.08 10.82 5.41
N ARG A 83 11.58 9.60 5.17
CA ARG A 83 12.03 8.79 4.04
C ARG A 83 11.64 9.39 2.68
N VAL A 84 10.43 9.92 2.55
CA VAL A 84 9.99 10.64 1.35
C VAL A 84 10.88 11.84 1.08
N TYR A 85 11.19 12.62 2.10
CA TYR A 85 12.10 13.75 2.00
C TYR A 85 13.50 13.30 1.50
N ALA A 86 14.07 12.25 2.13
CA ALA A 86 15.36 11.72 1.72
C ALA A 86 15.34 11.17 0.27
N ALA A 87 14.25 10.57 -0.18
CA ALA A 87 14.09 10.09 -1.55
C ALA A 87 14.09 11.23 -2.59
N ARG A 88 13.48 12.36 -2.26
CA ARG A 88 13.44 13.55 -3.13
C ARG A 88 14.77 14.29 -3.20
N GLU A 89 15.43 14.46 -2.08
CA GLU A 89 16.71 15.15 -1.99
C GLU A 89 17.89 14.31 -2.48
N SER A 90 17.66 13.01 -2.77
CA SER A 90 18.71 12.14 -3.26
C SER A 90 19.02 12.40 -4.73
N THR A 91 20.19 12.95 -5.00
CA THR A 91 20.74 13.14 -6.36
C THR A 91 21.15 11.83 -7.03
N MET A 92 21.07 10.71 -6.33
CA MET A 92 21.50 9.38 -6.81
C MET A 92 20.43 8.66 -7.64
N ALA A 93 19.23 9.21 -7.75
CA ALA A 93 18.17 8.58 -8.52
C ALA A 93 18.30 8.95 -10.02
N GLU A 94 18.75 7.99 -10.85
CA GLU A 94 18.61 8.14 -12.30
C GLU A 94 17.13 8.24 -12.68
N PRO A 95 16.77 9.07 -13.68
CA PRO A 95 15.40 9.17 -14.17
C PRO A 95 14.85 7.80 -14.59
N ARG A 96 13.74 7.42 -14.01
CA ARG A 96 13.10 6.13 -14.25
C ARG A 96 11.58 6.25 -14.19
N THR A 97 10.90 5.33 -14.84
CA THR A 97 9.46 5.14 -14.70
C THR A 97 9.22 3.85 -13.92
N LEU A 98 8.41 3.92 -12.87
CA LEU A 98 7.95 2.74 -12.13
C LEU A 98 6.53 2.37 -12.52
N ARG A 99 6.18 1.09 -12.39
CA ARG A 99 4.83 0.57 -12.50
C ARG A 99 4.59 -0.48 -11.43
N HIS A 100 3.71 -0.16 -10.49
CA HIS A 100 3.23 -1.08 -9.46
C HIS A 100 2.00 -1.83 -9.98
N MET A 101 2.12 -3.13 -10.14
CA MET A 101 1.01 -4.02 -10.48
C MET A 101 0.59 -4.76 -9.22
N ILE A 102 -0.47 -4.27 -8.58
CA ILE A 102 -1.04 -4.88 -7.37
C ILE A 102 -2.25 -5.69 -7.80
N SER A 103 -2.28 -6.97 -7.43
CA SER A 103 -3.30 -7.91 -7.92
C SER A 103 -3.61 -8.99 -6.89
N ASN A 104 -4.60 -9.83 -7.20
CA ASN A 104 -4.98 -10.98 -6.37
C ASN A 104 -5.27 -10.61 -4.92
N ILE A 105 -5.97 -9.50 -4.72
CA ILE A 105 -6.32 -9.00 -3.40
C ILE A 105 -7.23 -10.01 -2.70
N ARG A 106 -6.85 -10.40 -1.50
CA ARG A 106 -7.60 -11.31 -0.64
C ARG A 106 -7.83 -10.67 0.72
N ILE A 107 -9.08 -10.55 1.11
CA ILE A 107 -9.44 -10.19 2.49
C ILE A 107 -9.34 -11.46 3.31
N LEU A 108 -8.45 -11.49 4.27
CA LEU A 108 -8.16 -12.64 5.13
C LEU A 108 -9.07 -12.64 6.36
N GLU A 109 -9.31 -11.44 6.93
CA GLU A 109 -10.07 -11.28 8.15
C GLU A 109 -10.69 -9.88 8.21
N THR A 110 -11.88 -9.80 8.77
CA THR A 110 -12.53 -8.53 9.13
C THR A 110 -12.87 -8.56 10.61
N SER A 111 -12.36 -7.60 11.38
CA SER A 111 -12.62 -7.48 12.82
C SER A 111 -13.00 -6.04 13.17
N GLY A 112 -14.30 -5.78 13.29
CA GLY A 112 -14.81 -4.42 13.49
C GLY A 112 -14.42 -3.50 12.33
N GLU A 113 -13.67 -2.44 12.63
CA GLU A 113 -13.17 -1.48 11.63
C GLU A 113 -11.77 -1.82 11.09
N ALA A 114 -11.23 -2.99 11.45
CA ALA A 114 -9.92 -3.45 10.99
C ALA A 114 -10.06 -4.61 10.00
N ILE A 115 -9.27 -4.57 8.94
CA ILE A 115 -9.21 -5.56 7.88
C ILE A 115 -7.77 -6.07 7.79
N ARG A 116 -7.61 -7.39 7.71
CA ARG A 116 -6.37 -8.01 7.27
C ARG A 116 -6.52 -8.43 5.82
N ALA A 117 -5.60 -8.00 4.99
CA ALA A 117 -5.60 -8.31 3.56
C ALA A 117 -4.21 -8.72 3.07
N GLU A 118 -4.21 -9.42 1.96
CA GLU A 118 -3.02 -9.81 1.21
C GLU A 118 -3.21 -9.43 -0.25
N ALA A 119 -2.15 -9.00 -0.93
CA ALA A 119 -2.17 -8.73 -2.35
C ALA A 119 -0.80 -9.06 -2.97
N ASN A 120 -0.78 -9.60 -4.19
CA ASN A 120 0.47 -9.74 -4.92
C ASN A 120 0.96 -8.39 -5.44
N VAL A 121 2.26 -8.21 -5.48
CA VAL A 121 2.89 -7.02 -6.05
C VAL A 121 4.00 -7.40 -7.03
N LEU A 122 3.99 -6.73 -8.16
CA LEU A 122 5.06 -6.74 -9.15
C LEU A 122 5.41 -5.29 -9.47
N ILE A 123 6.68 -4.94 -9.33
CA ILE A 123 7.17 -3.59 -9.67
C ILE A 123 8.10 -3.69 -10.86
N LEU A 124 7.71 -2.97 -11.91
CA LEU A 124 8.51 -2.82 -13.12
C LEU A 124 9.23 -1.47 -13.10
N GLN A 125 10.44 -1.43 -13.64
CA GLN A 125 11.21 -0.22 -13.83
C GLN A 125 11.62 -0.10 -15.29
N THR A 126 11.48 1.10 -15.83
CA THR A 126 12.03 1.46 -17.14
C THR A 126 12.96 2.64 -16.97
N MET A 127 14.23 2.48 -17.29
CA MET A 127 15.22 3.54 -17.28
C MET A 127 15.44 4.06 -18.71
N ILE A 128 16.00 5.26 -18.84
CA ILE A 128 16.34 5.84 -20.14
C ILE A 128 17.34 4.90 -20.85
N ASN A 129 17.03 4.53 -22.09
CA ASN A 129 17.85 3.65 -22.93
C ASN A 129 18.03 2.21 -22.40
N ARG A 130 17.14 1.73 -21.53
CA ARG A 130 17.13 0.35 -21.08
C ARG A 130 15.78 -0.32 -21.34
N MET A 131 15.79 -1.63 -21.39
CA MET A 131 14.54 -2.41 -21.39
C MET A 131 13.87 -2.33 -20.02
N THR A 132 12.55 -2.53 -20.01
CA THR A 132 11.81 -2.67 -18.76
C THR A 132 12.28 -3.90 -18.00
N GLU A 133 12.58 -3.73 -16.71
CA GLU A 133 13.07 -4.77 -15.83
C GLU A 133 12.11 -4.95 -14.65
N ILE A 134 12.08 -6.16 -14.09
CA ILE A 134 11.40 -6.45 -12.83
C ILE A 134 12.32 -6.00 -11.69
N VAL A 135 11.86 -5.05 -10.88
CA VAL A 135 12.57 -4.56 -9.71
C VAL A 135 12.25 -5.37 -8.47
N LEU A 136 10.98 -5.73 -8.31
CA LEU A 136 10.48 -6.43 -7.15
C LEU A 136 9.29 -7.31 -7.54
N SER A 137 9.30 -8.52 -7.03
CA SER A 137 8.17 -9.45 -7.02
C SER A 137 7.94 -9.91 -5.60
N GLY A 138 6.68 -9.97 -5.17
CA GLY A 138 6.34 -10.38 -3.81
C GLY A 138 4.87 -10.17 -3.50
N PHE A 139 4.58 -9.92 -2.24
CA PHE A 139 3.22 -9.67 -1.78
C PHE A 139 3.20 -8.69 -0.61
N TYR A 140 2.09 -8.00 -0.46
CA TYR A 140 1.77 -7.19 0.70
C TYR A 140 0.98 -8.01 1.71
N LEU A 141 1.30 -7.83 3.00
CA LEU A 141 0.42 -8.17 4.11
C LEU A 141 0.03 -6.88 4.80
N ASP A 142 -1.26 -6.60 4.78
CA ASP A 142 -1.80 -5.35 5.23
C ASP A 142 -2.72 -5.53 6.44
N ARG A 143 -2.63 -4.59 7.37
CA ARG A 143 -3.66 -4.27 8.33
C ARG A 143 -4.21 -2.90 7.99
N ILE A 144 -5.47 -2.85 7.60
CA ILE A 144 -6.14 -1.67 7.08
C ILE A 144 -7.23 -1.27 8.09
N VAL A 145 -7.31 0.01 8.40
CA VAL A 145 -8.29 0.55 9.37
C VAL A 145 -9.02 1.74 8.77
N ARG A 146 -10.18 2.03 9.33
CA ARG A 146 -10.92 3.23 8.96
C ARG A 146 -10.47 4.40 9.85
N SER A 147 -10.03 5.49 9.22
CA SER A 147 -9.61 6.71 9.89
C SER A 147 -10.14 7.92 9.11
N ASP A 148 -10.85 8.83 9.78
CA ASP A 148 -11.48 10.02 9.17
C ASP A 148 -12.34 9.69 7.94
N GLY A 149 -13.10 8.61 8.01
CA GLY A 149 -13.98 8.14 6.94
C GLY A 149 -13.28 7.48 5.75
N ARG A 150 -11.95 7.33 5.77
CA ARG A 150 -11.14 6.71 4.72
C ARG A 150 -10.45 5.44 5.21
N TRP A 151 -10.20 4.52 4.28
CA TRP A 151 -9.35 3.36 4.55
C TRP A 151 -7.89 3.78 4.49
N ARG A 152 -7.09 3.39 5.52
CA ARG A 152 -5.66 3.66 5.62
C ARG A 152 -4.93 2.44 6.16
N PHE A 153 -3.66 2.32 5.80
CA PHE A 153 -2.80 1.28 6.33
C PHE A 153 -2.39 1.61 7.78
N LYS A 154 -2.71 0.71 8.67
CA LYS A 154 -2.13 0.65 10.01
C LYS A 154 -0.80 -0.10 9.97
N GLU A 155 -0.73 -1.17 9.15
CA GLU A 155 0.48 -1.91 8.87
C GLU A 155 0.49 -2.26 7.39
N ARG A 156 1.63 -2.09 6.73
CA ARG A 156 1.92 -2.60 5.40
C ARG A 156 3.29 -3.24 5.39
N LEU A 157 3.33 -4.56 5.19
CA LEU A 157 4.55 -5.32 5.01
C LEU A 157 4.66 -5.70 3.53
N CYS A 158 5.66 -5.17 2.84
CA CYS A 158 6.05 -5.62 1.50
C CYS A 158 7.07 -6.73 1.66
N ILE A 159 6.67 -7.96 1.38
CA ILE A 159 7.49 -9.15 1.48
C ILE A 159 7.91 -9.54 0.07
N TYR A 160 9.20 -9.38 -0.26
CA TYR A 160 9.69 -9.63 -1.61
C TYR A 160 10.48 -10.93 -1.72
N ASP A 161 10.38 -11.55 -2.90
CA ASP A 161 10.86 -12.91 -3.16
C ASP A 161 12.35 -12.97 -3.50
N SER A 162 12.90 -11.93 -4.14
CA SER A 162 14.29 -11.89 -4.58
C SER A 162 15.23 -11.63 -3.41
N LEU A 163 16.38 -12.31 -3.38
CA LEU A 163 17.47 -11.98 -2.45
C LEU A 163 18.24 -10.73 -2.87
N LEU A 164 18.19 -10.38 -4.15
CA LEU A 164 18.89 -9.23 -4.71
C LEU A 164 17.88 -8.16 -5.10
N LEU A 165 18.01 -7.00 -4.51
CA LEU A 165 17.36 -5.78 -4.97
C LEU A 165 18.35 -4.94 -5.77
N PRO A 166 17.89 -4.14 -6.74
CA PRO A 166 18.75 -3.13 -7.36
C PRO A 166 19.39 -2.24 -6.29
N ASN A 167 20.58 -1.74 -6.57
CA ASN A 167 21.48 -1.09 -5.62
C ASN A 167 20.91 0.05 -4.75
N SER A 168 19.72 0.56 -5.04
CA SER A 168 19.07 1.55 -4.20
C SER A 168 17.55 1.46 -4.32
N LEU A 169 16.89 0.88 -3.31
CA LEU A 169 15.48 1.05 -3.11
C LEU A 169 15.24 2.40 -2.40
N VAL A 170 15.39 3.49 -3.16
CA VAL A 170 15.25 4.85 -2.64
C VAL A 170 13.77 5.20 -2.51
N ALA A 171 12.99 4.92 -3.57
CA ALA A 171 11.55 5.15 -3.56
C ALA A 171 10.81 4.15 -2.65
N PRO A 172 9.69 4.55 -2.06
CA PRO A 172 8.74 3.62 -1.46
C PRO A 172 8.24 2.59 -2.49
N VAL A 173 7.80 1.43 -2.01
CA VAL A 173 7.27 0.33 -2.81
C VAL A 173 5.95 -0.18 -2.28
#